data_e405015d38f6d5ad5b6c5ee373604ea2
#
_entry.id   e405015d38f6d5ad5b6c5ee373604ea2
#
_cell.length_a   1.000
_cell.length_b   1.000
_cell.length_c   1.000
_cell.angle_alpha   90.00
_cell.angle_beta   90.00
_cell.angle_gamma   90.00
#
_symmetry.space_group_name_H-M   'P 1'
#
loop_
_entity.id
_entity.type
_entity.pdbx_description
1 polymer ?
#
loop_
_entity_poly.entity_id
_entity_poly.type
_entity_poly.pdbx_seq_one_letter_code
_entity_poly.pdbx_strand_id
1 'polypeptide(L)'
;SSTKVQFDAQHWDTDGCYDTSNYRFTPNLAGYYLIVANVHVGSTSGTVEVNIYKNGSRWANCARNTSGSGGQGAIVTSMVAFNGTSDYVEVYIYQVSGSSKSLGNGNAYSISEFSGNFVRGL
;
A
#
# COMPACT_ATOMS: atom_id res chain seq x y z
N SER A 1 -6.39 5.89 14.01
CA SER A 1 -7.14 5.87 12.74
C SER A 1 -6.22 5.51 11.59
N SER A 2 -6.80 5.04 10.50
CA SER A 2 -6.06 4.69 9.28
C SER A 2 -5.86 5.93 8.42
N THR A 3 -4.68 6.02 7.82
CA THR A 3 -4.33 7.13 6.92
C THR A 3 -3.94 6.56 5.57
N LYS A 4 -4.45 7.16 4.49
CA LYS A 4 -4.08 6.74 3.14
C LYS A 4 -2.63 7.07 2.86
N VAL A 5 -1.90 6.10 2.32
CA VAL A 5 -0.51 6.31 1.90
C VAL A 5 -0.50 7.01 0.55
N GLN A 6 0.25 8.10 0.47
CA GLN A 6 0.33 8.94 -0.72
C GLN A 6 1.60 8.60 -1.50
N PHE A 7 1.55 7.56 -2.31
CA PHE A 7 2.65 7.24 -3.21
C PHE A 7 2.63 8.24 -4.37
N ASP A 8 3.59 9.14 -4.42
CA ASP A 8 3.61 10.26 -5.34
C ASP A 8 4.75 10.21 -6.37
N ALA A 9 5.66 9.25 -6.24
CA ALA A 9 6.76 9.05 -7.19
C ALA A 9 6.63 7.67 -7.83
N GLN A 10 6.85 7.59 -9.14
CA GLN A 10 6.70 6.36 -9.89
C GLN A 10 8.04 5.89 -10.43
N HIS A 11 8.37 4.61 -10.24
CA HIS A 11 9.46 3.97 -10.97
C HIS A 11 9.01 3.63 -12.39
N TRP A 12 7.78 3.09 -12.52
CA TRP A 12 7.14 2.85 -13.80
C TRP A 12 5.64 2.71 -13.59
N ASP A 13 4.89 3.05 -14.62
CA ASP A 13 3.44 2.84 -14.68
C ASP A 13 3.09 2.65 -16.16
N THR A 14 3.25 1.42 -16.62
CA THR A 14 3.21 1.08 -18.04
C THR A 14 1.94 1.54 -18.74
N ASP A 15 0.80 1.42 -18.07
CA ASP A 15 -0.51 1.74 -18.65
C ASP A 15 -1.15 2.98 -18.04
N GLY A 16 -0.41 3.73 -17.23
CA GLY A 16 -0.91 4.95 -16.61
C GLY A 16 -2.08 4.72 -15.66
N CYS A 17 -2.05 3.62 -14.90
CA CYS A 17 -3.18 3.21 -14.06
C CYS A 17 -3.13 3.73 -12.63
N TYR A 18 -2.01 4.29 -12.20
CA TYR A 18 -1.89 4.85 -10.86
C TYR A 18 -2.12 6.36 -10.89
N ASP A 19 -3.10 6.81 -10.10
CA ASP A 19 -3.48 8.21 -9.99
C ASP A 19 -2.76 8.84 -8.80
N THR A 20 -1.79 9.73 -9.06
CA THR A 20 -1.03 10.43 -8.04
C THR A 20 -1.80 11.59 -7.40
N SER A 21 -2.98 11.92 -7.89
CA SER A 21 -3.86 12.92 -7.27
C SER A 21 -4.76 12.31 -6.21
N ASN A 22 -5.28 11.11 -6.47
CA ASN A 22 -6.15 10.38 -5.56
C ASN A 22 -5.45 9.22 -4.85
N TYR A 23 -4.21 8.94 -5.23
CA TYR A 23 -3.38 7.88 -4.63
C TYR A 23 -4.04 6.52 -4.68
N ARG A 24 -4.47 6.11 -5.88
CA ARG A 24 -5.14 4.84 -6.12
C ARG A 24 -4.70 4.22 -7.43
N PHE A 25 -4.77 2.90 -7.48
CA PHE A 25 -4.49 2.12 -8.67
C PHE A 25 -5.81 1.63 -9.26
N THR A 26 -6.09 2.05 -10.49
CA THR A 26 -7.32 1.71 -11.22
C THR A 26 -6.92 1.11 -12.56
N PRO A 27 -6.71 -0.22 -12.64
CA PRO A 27 -6.28 -0.83 -13.89
C PRO A 27 -7.38 -0.78 -14.96
N ASN A 28 -6.94 -0.62 -16.20
CA ASN A 28 -7.85 -0.49 -17.35
C ASN A 28 -8.04 -1.80 -18.13
N LEU A 29 -7.52 -2.90 -17.63
CA LEU A 29 -7.67 -4.23 -18.19
C LEU A 29 -8.28 -5.15 -17.13
N ALA A 30 -9.41 -5.78 -17.44
CA ALA A 30 -10.05 -6.71 -16.51
C ALA A 30 -9.18 -7.94 -16.29
N GLY A 31 -9.03 -8.36 -15.04
CA GLY A 31 -8.22 -9.52 -14.72
C GLY A 31 -7.85 -9.61 -13.25
N TYR A 32 -7.00 -10.57 -12.97
CA TYR A 32 -6.40 -10.78 -11.65
C TYR A 32 -5.04 -10.12 -11.59
N TYR A 33 -4.83 -9.34 -10.54
CA TYR A 33 -3.59 -8.61 -10.32
C TYR A 33 -2.98 -9.01 -8.99
N LEU A 34 -1.66 -9.17 -8.95
CA LEU A 34 -0.93 -9.28 -7.70
C LEU A 34 -0.64 -7.88 -7.19
N ILE A 35 -1.19 -7.57 -6.03
CA ILE A 35 -0.99 -6.28 -5.37
C ILE A 35 -0.03 -6.48 -4.20
N VAL A 36 1.00 -5.65 -4.15
CA VAL A 36 2.00 -5.66 -3.08
C VAL A 36 2.12 -4.26 -2.53
N ALA A 37 1.98 -4.13 -1.22
CA ALA A 37 2.21 -2.86 -0.53
C ALA A 37 3.19 -3.08 0.62
N ASN A 38 4.29 -2.35 0.58
CA ASN A 38 5.33 -2.37 1.60
C ASN A 38 5.44 -0.96 2.16
N VAL A 39 5.23 -0.82 3.47
CA VAL A 39 5.30 0.49 4.12
C VAL A 39 6.22 0.39 5.33
N HIS A 40 7.20 1.28 5.39
CA HIS A 40 8.13 1.40 6.51
C HIS A 40 7.80 2.67 7.30
N VAL A 41 7.58 2.51 8.60
CA VAL A 41 7.28 3.62 9.51
C VAL A 41 8.49 3.88 10.38
N GLY A 42 8.95 5.13 10.41
CA GLY A 42 10.13 5.49 11.20
C GLY A 42 9.84 5.65 12.68
N SER A 43 10.77 5.21 13.50
CA SER A 43 10.81 5.48 14.96
C SER A 43 9.48 5.26 15.67
N THR A 44 8.96 4.04 15.57
CA THR A 44 7.67 3.69 16.19
C THR A 44 7.78 2.36 16.94
N SER A 45 6.94 2.20 17.93
CA SER A 45 6.75 0.94 18.63
C SER A 45 5.25 0.63 18.69
N GLY A 46 4.92 -0.60 19.04
CA GLY A 46 3.55 -1.07 19.06
C GLY A 46 3.12 -1.58 17.68
N THR A 47 1.85 -1.49 17.40
CA THR A 47 1.27 -2.05 16.17
C THR A 47 1.45 -1.11 15.00
N VAL A 48 1.93 -1.66 13.88
CA VAL A 48 1.88 -1.05 12.55
C VAL A 48 1.10 -2.00 11.65
N GLU A 49 0.13 -1.44 10.92
CA GLU A 49 -0.76 -2.23 10.08
C GLU A 49 -0.80 -1.61 8.69
N VAL A 50 -0.58 -2.44 7.67
CA VAL A 50 -0.70 -2.03 6.27
C VAL A 50 -1.95 -2.69 5.70
N ASN A 51 -2.80 -1.91 5.07
CA ASN A 51 -4.07 -2.37 4.56
C ASN A 51 -4.19 -2.06 3.06
N ILE A 52 -4.68 -3.04 2.31
CA ILE A 52 -5.18 -2.82 0.96
C ILE A 52 -6.69 -2.61 1.08
N TYR A 53 -7.18 -1.50 0.53
CA TYR A 53 -8.60 -1.22 0.42
C TYR A 53 -9.00 -1.36 -1.03
N LYS A 54 -10.05 -2.12 -1.29
CA LYS A 54 -10.66 -2.22 -2.62
C LYS A 54 -11.99 -1.50 -2.60
N ASN A 55 -12.16 -0.53 -3.50
CA ASN A 55 -13.40 0.24 -3.63
C ASN A 55 -13.88 0.82 -2.30
N GLY A 56 -12.94 1.31 -1.47
CA GLY A 56 -13.26 1.93 -0.21
C GLY A 56 -13.45 0.99 0.97
N SER A 57 -13.35 -0.32 0.77
CA SER A 57 -13.51 -1.31 1.85
C SER A 57 -12.21 -2.08 2.06
N ARG A 58 -11.93 -2.41 3.32
CA ARG A 58 -10.74 -3.21 3.63
C ARG A 58 -10.81 -4.56 2.92
N TRP A 59 -9.73 -4.86 2.20
CA TRP A 59 -9.61 -6.11 1.44
C TRP A 59 -8.64 -7.08 2.09
N ALA A 60 -7.43 -6.60 2.41
CA ALA A 60 -6.38 -7.43 2.98
C ALA A 60 -5.51 -6.56 3.90
N ASN A 61 -4.91 -7.19 4.91
CA ASN A 61 -4.03 -6.47 5.80
C ASN A 61 -2.91 -7.35 6.34
N CYS A 62 -1.85 -6.69 6.79
CA CYS A 62 -0.79 -7.29 7.59
C CYS A 62 -0.51 -6.37 8.76
N ALA A 63 -0.46 -6.93 9.95
CA ALA A 63 -0.14 -6.18 11.16
C ALA A 63 1.16 -6.72 11.77
N ARG A 64 1.97 -5.83 12.28
CA ARG A 64 3.19 -6.15 12.98
C ARG A 64 3.23 -5.38 14.30
N ASN A 65 3.68 -6.06 15.35
CA ASN A 65 3.84 -5.44 16.65
C ASN A 65 5.28 -5.63 17.12
N THR A 66 5.87 -4.56 17.64
CA THR A 66 7.22 -4.62 18.21
C THR A 66 7.30 -3.74 19.44
N SER A 67 8.13 -4.15 20.40
CA SER A 67 8.42 -3.38 21.60
C SER A 67 9.61 -2.43 21.43
N GLY A 68 10.33 -2.52 20.31
CA GLY A 68 11.46 -1.64 20.04
C GLY A 68 11.02 -0.23 19.64
N SER A 69 11.96 0.70 19.69
CA SER A 69 11.71 2.11 19.33
C SER A 69 12.29 2.49 17.97
N GLY A 70 12.84 1.56 17.23
CA GLY A 70 13.33 1.81 15.87
C GLY A 70 12.20 1.83 14.86
N GLY A 71 12.56 2.06 13.60
CA GLY A 71 11.60 1.96 12.50
C GLY A 71 11.14 0.53 12.28
N GLN A 72 9.95 0.36 11.76
CA GLN A 72 9.43 -0.95 11.40
C GLN A 72 8.60 -0.89 10.14
N GLY A 73 8.58 -2.00 9.40
CA GLY A 73 7.81 -2.13 8.17
C GLY A 73 6.83 -3.27 8.25
N ALA A 74 5.83 -3.21 7.41
CA ALA A 74 4.90 -4.31 7.17
C ALA A 74 4.62 -4.40 5.67
N ILE A 75 4.39 -5.62 5.21
CA ILE A 75 4.11 -5.92 3.80
C ILE A 75 2.80 -6.67 3.74
N VAL A 76 1.92 -6.25 2.85
CA VAL A 76 0.71 -7.00 2.54
C VAL A 76 0.69 -7.32 1.05
N THR A 77 0.33 -8.55 0.72
CA THR A 77 0.17 -9.00 -0.65
C THR A 77 -1.19 -9.66 -0.81
N SER A 78 -1.81 -9.46 -1.96
CA SER A 78 -3.08 -10.10 -2.26
C SER A 78 -3.31 -10.17 -3.76
N MET A 79 -3.96 -11.24 -4.20
CA MET A 79 -4.55 -11.30 -5.53
C MET A 79 -5.88 -10.59 -5.50
N VAL A 80 -6.07 -9.66 -6.41
CA VAL A 80 -7.30 -8.86 -6.49
C VAL A 80 -7.84 -8.92 -7.90
N ALA A 81 -9.13 -9.17 -8.03
CA ALA A 81 -9.81 -9.12 -9.32
C ALA A 81 -10.30 -7.69 -9.59
N PHE A 82 -10.09 -7.23 -10.82
CA PHE A 82 -10.52 -5.89 -11.25
C PHE A 82 -11.36 -6.01 -12.50
N ASN A 83 -12.37 -5.16 -12.61
CA ASN A 83 -13.28 -5.12 -13.77
C ASN A 83 -12.69 -4.38 -14.99
N GLY A 84 -11.53 -3.74 -14.82
CA GLY A 84 -10.88 -3.00 -15.92
C GLY A 84 -11.46 -1.63 -16.20
N THR A 85 -12.40 -1.15 -15.39
CA THR A 85 -13.04 0.16 -15.60
C THR A 85 -13.10 1.00 -14.34
N SER A 86 -13.72 0.50 -13.28
CA SER A 86 -14.00 1.29 -12.07
C SER A 86 -13.38 0.73 -10.79
N ASP A 87 -13.01 -0.54 -10.77
CA ASP A 87 -12.40 -1.14 -9.57
C ASP A 87 -11.02 -0.52 -9.32
N TYR A 88 -10.78 -0.18 -8.06
CA TYR A 88 -9.50 0.40 -7.66
C TYR A 88 -9.06 -0.12 -6.30
N VAL A 89 -7.76 0.00 -6.02
CA VAL A 89 -7.20 -0.24 -4.70
C VAL A 89 -6.43 0.97 -4.21
N GLU A 90 -6.43 1.12 -2.89
CA GLU A 90 -5.68 2.13 -2.15
C GLU A 90 -4.96 1.45 -1.00
N VAL A 91 -3.88 2.07 -0.52
CA VAL A 91 -3.12 1.54 0.61
C VAL A 91 -3.31 2.47 1.80
N TYR A 92 -3.64 1.89 2.95
CA TYR A 92 -3.78 2.62 4.20
C TYR A 92 -2.82 2.07 5.24
N ILE A 93 -2.31 2.95 6.08
CA ILE A 93 -1.46 2.61 7.21
C ILE A 93 -2.16 2.95 8.52
N TYR A 94 -1.98 2.11 9.53
CA TYR A 94 -2.43 2.35 10.89
C TYR A 94 -1.25 2.14 11.83
N GLN A 95 -1.07 3.05 12.78
CA GLN A 95 -0.02 2.93 13.78
C GLN A 95 -0.50 3.55 15.10
N VAL A 96 0.06 3.10 16.22
CA VAL A 96 -0.47 3.41 17.56
C VAL A 96 0.48 4.27 18.40
N SER A 97 1.45 4.93 17.77
CA SER A 97 2.42 5.74 18.54
C SER A 97 1.84 6.99 19.18
N GLY A 98 0.65 7.43 18.74
CA GLY A 98 0.02 8.65 19.24
C GLY A 98 0.55 9.92 18.60
N SER A 99 1.47 9.83 17.64
CA SER A 99 2.03 11.00 16.96
C SER A 99 2.24 10.68 15.47
N SER A 100 2.38 11.71 14.66
CA SER A 100 2.70 11.56 13.25
C SER A 100 4.08 10.93 13.07
N LYS A 101 4.21 10.04 12.09
CA LYS A 101 5.45 9.34 11.77
C LYS A 101 5.77 9.49 10.29
N SER A 102 7.07 9.55 10.01
CA SER A 102 7.56 9.54 8.63
C SER A 102 7.46 8.14 8.04
N LEU A 103 7.10 8.07 6.77
CA LEU A 103 7.22 6.83 6.01
C LEU A 103 8.57 6.77 5.32
N GLY A 104 9.07 5.55 5.10
CA GLY A 104 10.33 5.34 4.40
C GLY A 104 10.26 5.90 2.98
N ASN A 105 11.32 6.55 2.54
CA ASN A 105 11.33 7.35 1.32
C ASN A 105 12.21 6.76 0.22
N GLY A 106 12.55 5.48 0.32
CA GLY A 106 13.32 4.79 -0.71
C GLY A 106 14.83 4.80 -0.52
N ASN A 107 15.33 5.19 0.64
CA ASN A 107 16.74 4.99 0.94
C ASN A 107 17.04 3.49 1.18
N ALA A 108 18.31 3.12 1.36
CA ALA A 108 18.76 1.73 1.39
C ALA A 108 18.09 0.87 2.50
N TYR A 109 17.54 1.49 3.53
CA TYR A 109 17.05 0.80 4.72
C TYR A 109 15.57 1.04 5.04
N SER A 110 14.91 1.91 4.28
CA SER A 110 13.52 2.26 4.58
C SER A 110 12.79 2.60 3.29
N ILE A 111 12.21 1.55 2.69
CA ILE A 111 11.48 1.66 1.44
C ILE A 111 10.01 1.51 1.73
N SER A 112 9.20 2.45 1.22
CA SER A 112 7.75 2.29 1.14
C SER A 112 7.38 2.31 -0.33
N GLU A 113 6.73 1.25 -0.79
CA GLU A 113 6.40 1.12 -2.21
C GLU A 113 5.15 0.28 -2.43
N PHE A 114 4.55 0.49 -3.58
CA PHE A 114 3.37 -0.22 -4.03
C PHE A 114 3.63 -0.76 -5.43
N SER A 115 3.16 -1.96 -5.68
CA SER A 115 3.14 -2.49 -7.05
C SER A 115 1.84 -3.25 -7.33
N GLY A 116 1.40 -3.17 -8.58
CA GLY A 116 0.27 -3.94 -9.07
C GLY A 116 0.65 -4.56 -10.41
N ASN A 117 0.58 -5.88 -10.49
CA ASN A 117 1.00 -6.62 -11.68
C ASN A 117 -0.12 -7.50 -12.19
N PHE A 118 -0.42 -7.39 -13.47
CA PHE A 118 -1.40 -8.24 -14.14
C PHE A 118 -0.90 -9.68 -14.17
N VAL A 119 -1.74 -10.62 -13.75
CA VAL A 119 -1.41 -12.04 -13.71
C VAL A 119 -2.14 -12.79 -14.82
N ARG A 120 -3.46 -12.59 -14.94
CA ARG A 120 -4.25 -13.22 -16.02
C ARG A 120 -5.62 -12.55 -16.14
N GLY A 121 -6.27 -12.78 -17.27
CA GLY A 121 -7.64 -12.33 -17.48
C GLY A 121 -8.66 -13.07 -16.61
N LEU A 122 -9.80 -12.46 -16.47
CA LEU A 122 -10.93 -13.07 -15.76
C LEU A 122 -11.50 -14.24 -16.54
#